data_6b69285a7c3473321a9bb21139334f9f
#
_entry.id   6b69285a7c3473321a9bb21139334f9f
#
_cell.length_a   1.000
_cell.length_b   1.000
_cell.length_c   1.000
_cell.angle_alpha   90.00
_cell.angle_beta   90.00
_cell.angle_gamma   90.00
#
_symmetry.space_group_name_H-M   'P 1'
#
loop_
_entity.id
_entity.type
_entity.pdbx_description
1 polymer ?
#
loop_
_entity_poly.entity_id
_entity_poly.type
_entity_poly.pdbx_seq_one_letter_code
_entity_poly.pdbx_strand_id
1 'polypeptide(L)'
;MTVAVVGGCIGGMWTVLSTLASYRHPLDPLVLLFYFHLGEAVFIVPVVLVYGRLFGGATSLAGLLQLIRGLSRRQAAWTAAAGLCIAVGYLCYFATRGVVPRAVAYAFGCAAGSTGMLYGLLVFAEYAGASRRKKALLLLALGLYPSSIALIALSMS
;
A
#
# COMPACT_ATOMS: atom_id res chain seq x y z
N MET A 1 8.00 -15.24 5.11
CA MET A 1 6.63 -15.25 5.68
C MET A 1 6.47 -14.24 6.83
N THR A 2 7.35 -14.24 7.81
CA THR A 2 7.28 -13.34 9.00
C THR A 2 7.18 -11.85 8.65
N VAL A 3 7.99 -11.36 7.69
CA VAL A 3 7.98 -9.95 7.25
C VAL A 3 6.64 -9.54 6.66
N ALA A 4 6.00 -10.43 5.87
CA ALA A 4 4.70 -10.13 5.28
C ALA A 4 3.58 -10.07 6.34
N VAL A 5 3.63 -10.94 7.36
CA VAL A 5 2.67 -10.93 8.48
C VAL A 5 2.84 -9.65 9.30
N VAL A 6 4.08 -9.31 9.67
CA VAL A 6 4.37 -8.08 10.43
C VAL A 6 3.95 -6.85 9.63
N GLY A 7 4.28 -6.78 8.34
CA GLY A 7 3.87 -5.69 7.47
C GLY A 7 2.35 -5.57 7.35
N GLY A 8 1.63 -6.69 7.27
CA GLY A 8 0.17 -6.71 7.27
C GLY A 8 -0.45 -6.22 8.57
N CYS A 9 0.11 -6.62 9.71
CA CYS A 9 -0.34 -6.13 11.03
C CYS A 9 -0.12 -4.62 11.18
N ILE A 10 1.07 -4.12 10.82
CA ILE A 10 1.40 -2.69 10.86
C ILE A 10 0.49 -1.91 9.91
N GLY A 11 0.29 -2.40 8.68
CA GLY A 11 -0.62 -1.79 7.72
C GLY A 11 -2.07 -1.75 8.21
N GLY A 12 -2.53 -2.79 8.91
CA GLY A 12 -3.87 -2.82 9.54
C GLY A 12 -4.04 -1.78 10.64
N MET A 13 -3.01 -1.49 11.42
CA MET A 13 -3.04 -0.47 12.47
C MET A 13 -3.26 0.94 11.92
N TRP A 14 -2.87 1.22 10.67
CA TRP A 14 -3.09 2.51 10.02
C TRP A 14 -4.56 2.94 10.04
N THR A 15 -5.48 2.02 9.73
CA THR A 15 -6.92 2.30 9.72
C THR A 15 -7.41 2.67 11.13
N VAL A 16 -6.94 1.97 12.16
CA VAL A 16 -7.28 2.25 13.56
C VAL A 16 -6.78 3.63 13.97
N LEU A 17 -5.50 3.92 13.72
CA LEU A 17 -4.88 5.20 14.08
C LEU A 17 -5.53 6.38 13.34
N SER A 18 -5.79 6.23 12.04
CA SER A 18 -6.47 7.28 11.26
C SER A 18 -7.92 7.49 11.69
N THR A 19 -8.58 6.45 12.22
CA THR A 19 -9.91 6.55 12.80
C THR A 19 -9.87 7.28 14.15
N LEU A 20 -8.93 6.92 15.01
CA LEU A 20 -8.76 7.59 16.31
C LEU A 20 -8.43 9.08 16.15
N ALA A 21 -7.56 9.43 15.20
CA ALA A 21 -7.23 10.82 14.89
C ALA A 21 -8.45 11.64 14.47
N SER A 22 -9.44 11.02 13.84
CA SER A 22 -10.65 11.70 13.34
C SER A 22 -11.87 11.54 14.26
N TYR A 23 -11.73 10.82 15.37
CA TYR A 23 -12.89 10.42 16.18
C TYR A 23 -13.55 11.60 16.88
N ARG A 24 -12.78 12.48 17.48
CA ARG A 24 -13.29 13.64 18.26
C ARG A 24 -13.52 14.89 17.43
N HIS A 25 -12.71 15.08 16.39
CA HIS A 25 -12.77 16.24 15.52
C HIS A 25 -12.63 15.76 14.05
N PRO A 26 -13.69 15.84 13.24
CA PRO A 26 -13.60 15.50 11.84
C PRO A 26 -12.60 16.43 11.15
N LEU A 27 -11.45 15.88 10.75
CA LEU A 27 -10.43 16.61 10.02
C LEU A 27 -10.78 16.63 8.53
N ASP A 28 -10.48 17.74 7.89
CA ASP A 28 -10.57 17.86 6.44
C ASP A 28 -9.73 16.79 5.74
N PRO A 29 -10.24 16.16 4.67
CA PRO A 29 -9.50 15.14 3.93
C PRO A 29 -8.12 15.58 3.45
N LEU A 30 -7.95 16.85 3.05
CA LEU A 30 -6.66 17.39 2.62
C LEU A 30 -5.68 17.52 3.78
N VAL A 31 -6.16 17.91 4.96
CA VAL A 31 -5.35 17.99 6.18
C VAL A 31 -4.86 16.60 6.58
N LEU A 32 -5.75 15.60 6.54
CA LEU A 32 -5.37 14.20 6.82
C LEU A 32 -4.34 13.68 5.82
N LEU A 33 -4.54 13.96 4.53
CA LEU A 33 -3.61 13.57 3.46
C LEU A 33 -2.23 14.21 3.69
N PHE A 34 -2.19 15.50 4.01
CA PHE A 34 -0.95 16.22 4.28
C PHE A 34 -0.16 15.61 5.44
N TYR A 35 -0.80 15.41 6.60
CA TYR A 35 -0.14 14.83 7.76
C TYR A 35 0.27 13.38 7.54
N PHE A 36 -0.51 12.61 6.77
CA PHE A 36 -0.16 11.24 6.41
C PHE A 36 1.14 11.21 5.60
N HIS A 37 1.23 11.98 4.52
CA HIS A 37 2.44 12.03 3.69
C HIS A 37 3.63 12.69 4.38
N LEU A 38 3.39 13.66 5.27
CA LEU A 38 4.44 14.21 6.11
C LEU A 38 5.04 13.12 7.03
N GLY A 39 4.20 12.30 7.64
CA GLY A 39 4.63 11.15 8.42
C GLY A 39 5.43 10.16 7.57
N GLU A 40 4.95 9.79 6.39
CA GLU A 40 5.69 8.94 5.47
C GLU A 40 7.06 9.53 5.11
N ALA A 41 7.13 10.82 4.77
CA ALA A 41 8.36 11.50 4.40
C ALA A 41 9.40 11.49 5.54
N VAL A 42 8.95 11.68 6.78
CA VAL A 42 9.83 11.67 7.97
C VAL A 42 10.36 10.26 8.27
N PHE A 43 9.49 9.24 8.16
CA PHE A 43 9.85 7.89 8.58
C PHE A 43 10.42 7.02 7.46
N ILE A 44 10.27 7.37 6.18
CA ILE A 44 10.74 6.54 5.07
C ILE A 44 12.27 6.34 5.11
N VAL A 45 13.03 7.37 5.42
CA VAL A 45 14.50 7.29 5.46
C VAL A 45 14.99 6.33 6.53
N PRO A 46 14.63 6.49 7.83
CA PRO A 46 15.03 5.52 8.85
C PRO A 46 14.55 4.11 8.56
N VAL A 47 13.34 3.93 8.05
CA VAL A 47 12.81 2.59 7.70
C VAL A 47 13.65 1.95 6.59
N VAL A 48 13.99 2.69 5.52
CA VAL A 48 14.81 2.16 4.42
C VAL A 48 16.22 1.82 4.89
N LEU A 49 16.81 2.61 5.78
CA LEU A 49 18.15 2.33 6.32
C LEU A 49 18.15 1.09 7.24
N VAL A 50 17.13 0.92 8.07
CA VAL A 50 16.95 -0.31 8.88
C VAL A 50 16.75 -1.52 7.98
N TYR A 51 15.89 -1.40 6.96
CA TYR A 51 15.69 -2.46 5.98
C TYR A 51 16.99 -2.82 5.25
N GLY A 52 17.76 -1.82 4.83
CA GLY A 52 19.05 -2.02 4.17
C GLY A 52 20.05 -2.78 5.03
N ARG A 53 20.09 -2.51 6.33
CA ARG A 53 20.91 -3.26 7.30
C ARG A 53 20.49 -4.71 7.46
N LEU A 54 19.19 -4.98 7.45
CA LEU A 54 18.65 -6.33 7.68
C LEU A 54 18.69 -7.20 6.42
N PHE A 55 18.55 -6.62 5.23
CA PHE A 55 18.34 -7.35 3.98
C PHE A 55 19.38 -7.05 2.88
N GLY A 56 20.43 -6.30 3.20
CA GLY A 56 21.53 -6.04 2.25
C GLY A 56 21.24 -4.93 1.25
N GLY A 57 20.84 -3.76 1.73
CA GLY A 57 20.64 -2.54 0.93
C GLY A 57 21.51 -1.37 1.39
N ALA A 58 21.04 -0.14 1.17
CA ALA A 58 21.70 1.07 1.66
C ALA A 58 21.67 1.10 3.20
N THR A 59 22.86 1.19 3.81
CA THR A 59 23.04 1.24 5.27
C THR A 59 23.33 2.63 5.81
N SER A 60 23.47 3.61 4.91
CA SER A 60 23.75 5.00 5.22
C SER A 60 23.00 5.95 4.30
N LEU A 61 22.80 7.18 4.74
CA LEU A 61 22.16 8.21 3.92
C LEU A 61 22.94 8.48 2.63
N ALA A 62 24.28 8.49 2.70
CA ALA A 62 25.12 8.65 1.51
C ALA A 62 24.91 7.52 0.49
N GLY A 63 24.84 6.25 0.95
CA GLY A 63 24.53 5.11 0.10
C GLY A 63 23.13 5.20 -0.53
N LEU A 64 22.12 5.64 0.24
CA LEU A 64 20.78 5.87 -0.28
C LEU A 64 20.76 6.95 -1.36
N LEU A 65 21.42 8.08 -1.13
CA LEU A 65 21.55 9.17 -2.12
C LEU A 65 22.28 8.72 -3.38
N GLN A 66 23.29 7.87 -3.25
CA GLN A 66 23.98 7.29 -4.39
C GLN A 66 23.06 6.39 -5.23
N LEU A 67 22.25 5.55 -4.59
CA LEU A 67 21.24 4.74 -5.27
C LEU A 67 20.21 5.60 -6.00
N ILE A 68 19.72 6.68 -5.37
CA ILE A 68 18.76 7.60 -6.00
C ILE A 68 19.39 8.29 -7.22
N ARG A 69 20.64 8.74 -7.10
CA ARG A 69 21.37 9.36 -8.24
C ARG A 69 21.63 8.38 -9.39
N GLY A 70 21.74 7.09 -9.10
CA GLY A 70 21.91 6.03 -10.09
C GLY A 70 20.62 5.69 -10.88
N LEU A 71 19.46 6.22 -10.48
CA LEU A 71 18.21 5.99 -11.21
C LEU A 71 18.26 6.65 -12.61
N SER A 72 17.88 5.89 -13.62
CA SER A 72 17.62 6.45 -14.94
C SER A 72 16.42 7.41 -14.90
N ARG A 73 16.38 8.40 -15.80
CA ARG A 73 15.24 9.33 -15.91
C ARG A 73 13.90 8.59 -16.08
N ARG A 74 13.92 7.49 -16.82
CA ARG A 74 12.73 6.66 -17.03
C ARG A 74 12.26 5.99 -15.73
N GLN A 75 13.18 5.42 -14.96
CA GLN A 75 12.85 4.82 -13.66
C GLN A 75 12.32 5.87 -12.68
N ALA A 76 12.98 7.03 -12.60
CA ALA A 76 12.52 8.14 -11.76
C ALA A 76 11.12 8.61 -12.15
N ALA A 77 10.83 8.75 -13.46
CA ALA A 77 9.50 9.16 -13.95
C ALA A 77 8.41 8.13 -13.58
N TRP A 78 8.67 6.83 -13.78
CA TRP A 78 7.70 5.80 -13.41
C TRP A 78 7.46 5.73 -11.90
N THR A 79 8.51 5.89 -11.10
CA THR A 79 8.39 5.92 -9.63
C THR A 79 7.60 7.13 -9.16
N ALA A 80 7.86 8.31 -9.76
CA ALA A 80 7.10 9.52 -9.45
C ALA A 80 5.61 9.39 -9.85
N ALA A 81 5.34 8.82 -11.03
CA ALA A 81 3.97 8.54 -11.47
C ALA A 81 3.24 7.58 -10.52
N ALA A 82 3.92 6.52 -10.05
CA ALA A 82 3.36 5.60 -9.06
C ALA A 82 3.05 6.32 -7.74
N GLY A 83 3.95 7.19 -7.26
CA GLY A 83 3.73 8.00 -6.07
C GLY A 83 2.52 8.94 -6.21
N LEU A 84 2.36 9.57 -7.38
CA LEU A 84 1.21 10.41 -7.69
C LEU A 84 -0.10 9.60 -7.66
N CYS A 85 -0.13 8.42 -8.28
CA CYS A 85 -1.29 7.53 -8.24
C CYS A 85 -1.67 7.14 -6.81
N ILE A 86 -0.68 6.85 -5.96
CA ILE A 86 -0.91 6.55 -4.55
C ILE A 86 -1.51 7.75 -3.82
N ALA A 87 -0.95 8.96 -4.02
CA ALA A 87 -1.45 10.17 -3.39
C ALA A 87 -2.90 10.48 -3.79
N VAL A 88 -3.24 10.35 -5.07
CA VAL A 88 -4.62 10.50 -5.56
C VAL A 88 -5.53 9.44 -4.97
N GLY A 89 -5.08 8.18 -4.89
CA GLY A 89 -5.83 7.09 -4.25
C GLY A 89 -6.16 7.38 -2.78
N TYR A 90 -5.19 7.87 -2.02
CA TYR A 90 -5.43 8.29 -0.63
C TYR A 90 -6.34 9.51 -0.50
N LEU A 91 -6.22 10.48 -1.41
CA LEU A 91 -7.14 11.62 -1.45
C LEU A 91 -8.59 11.14 -1.65
N CYS A 92 -8.82 10.27 -2.64
CA CYS A 92 -10.13 9.66 -2.86
C CYS A 92 -10.62 8.90 -1.62
N TYR A 93 -9.76 8.10 -0.99
CA TYR A 93 -10.09 7.38 0.24
C TYR A 93 -10.50 8.34 1.37
N PHE A 94 -9.78 9.41 1.60
CA PHE A 94 -10.12 10.38 2.63
C PHE A 94 -11.38 11.18 2.29
N ALA A 95 -11.60 11.52 1.03
CA ALA A 95 -12.78 12.24 0.56
C ALA A 95 -14.08 11.43 0.71
N THR A 96 -14.01 10.10 0.65
CA THR A 96 -15.18 9.22 0.85
C THR A 96 -15.61 9.09 2.32
N ARG A 97 -14.85 9.64 3.27
CA ARG A 97 -15.20 9.60 4.69
C ARG A 97 -16.54 10.33 4.94
N GLY A 98 -17.42 9.66 5.63
CA GLY A 98 -18.77 10.18 5.93
C GLY A 98 -19.83 9.84 4.88
N VAL A 99 -19.43 9.42 3.67
CA VAL A 99 -20.35 8.99 2.61
C VAL A 99 -20.41 7.46 2.53
N VAL A 100 -19.27 6.82 2.71
CA VAL A 100 -19.14 5.36 2.65
C VAL A 100 -18.64 4.84 4.00
N PRO A 101 -19.19 3.71 4.50
CA PRO A 101 -18.67 3.06 5.69
C PRO A 101 -17.17 2.79 5.57
N ARG A 102 -16.42 3.07 6.65
CA ARG A 102 -14.95 3.02 6.63
C ARG A 102 -14.39 1.66 6.24
N ALA A 103 -15.05 0.57 6.68
CA ALA A 103 -14.64 -0.78 6.30
C ALA A 103 -14.71 -1.01 4.79
N VAL A 104 -15.77 -0.49 4.14
CA VAL A 104 -15.94 -0.57 2.69
C VAL A 104 -14.89 0.28 1.96
N ALA A 105 -14.69 1.53 2.39
CA ALA A 105 -13.67 2.40 1.80
C ALA A 105 -12.26 1.78 1.92
N TYR A 106 -11.94 1.19 3.08
CA TYR A 106 -10.68 0.49 3.28
C TYR A 106 -10.55 -0.75 2.40
N ALA A 107 -11.59 -1.57 2.30
CA ALA A 107 -11.60 -2.75 1.45
C ALA A 107 -11.31 -2.38 -0.02
N PHE A 108 -11.93 -1.31 -0.54
CA PHE A 108 -11.61 -0.80 -1.87
C PHE A 108 -10.18 -0.28 -1.99
N GLY A 109 -9.67 0.43 -0.98
CA GLY A 109 -8.27 0.88 -0.94
C GLY A 109 -7.27 -0.27 -1.03
N CYS A 110 -7.57 -1.38 -0.36
CA CYS A 110 -6.75 -2.59 -0.45
C CYS A 110 -6.86 -3.32 -1.80
N ALA A 111 -7.86 -3.04 -2.66
CA ALA A 111 -7.99 -3.65 -3.99
C ALA A 111 -6.77 -3.39 -4.90
N ALA A 112 -5.97 -2.37 -4.58
CA ALA A 112 -4.69 -2.11 -5.25
C ALA A 112 -3.75 -3.33 -5.23
N GLY A 113 -3.73 -4.09 -4.13
CA GLY A 113 -2.96 -5.34 -4.03
C GLY A 113 -3.39 -6.39 -5.04
N SER A 114 -4.70 -6.61 -5.21
CA SER A 114 -5.24 -7.55 -6.20
C SER A 114 -4.98 -7.09 -7.63
N THR A 115 -5.09 -5.78 -7.88
CA THR A 115 -4.75 -5.19 -9.18
C THR A 115 -3.27 -5.39 -9.50
N GLY A 116 -2.37 -5.14 -8.55
CA GLY A 116 -0.93 -5.39 -8.69
C GLY A 116 -0.63 -6.86 -8.99
N MET A 117 -1.28 -7.78 -8.27
CA MET A 117 -1.17 -9.23 -8.54
C MET A 117 -1.62 -9.61 -9.95
N LEU A 118 -2.73 -9.04 -10.45
CA LEU A 118 -3.22 -9.27 -11.81
C LEU A 118 -2.21 -8.76 -12.85
N TYR A 119 -1.66 -7.57 -12.67
CA TYR A 119 -0.61 -7.05 -13.54
C TYR A 119 0.65 -7.92 -13.52
N GLY A 120 1.11 -8.34 -12.35
CA GLY A 120 2.23 -9.28 -12.20
C GLY A 120 2.00 -10.58 -12.95
N LEU A 121 0.78 -11.10 -12.92
CA LEU A 121 0.40 -12.36 -13.54
C LEU A 121 0.22 -12.23 -15.06
N LEU A 122 -0.49 -11.20 -15.53
CA LEU A 122 -0.93 -11.08 -16.93
C LEU A 122 0.04 -10.29 -17.80
N VAL A 123 0.65 -9.24 -17.26
CA VAL A 123 1.49 -8.31 -18.03
C VAL A 123 2.96 -8.64 -17.86
N PHE A 124 3.41 -8.86 -16.62
CA PHE A 124 4.82 -9.11 -16.33
C PHE A 124 5.21 -10.59 -16.36
N ALA A 125 4.23 -11.49 -16.42
CA ALA A 125 4.43 -12.94 -16.40
C ALA A 125 5.37 -13.42 -15.26
N GLU A 126 5.38 -12.70 -14.12
CA GLU A 126 6.26 -12.95 -12.97
C GLU A 126 6.15 -14.36 -12.42
N TYR A 127 5.00 -15.00 -12.65
CA TYR A 127 4.71 -16.37 -12.17
C TYR A 127 4.82 -17.43 -13.27
N ALA A 128 5.43 -17.12 -14.42
CA ALA A 128 5.53 -18.07 -15.54
C ALA A 128 6.22 -19.38 -15.13
N GLY A 129 7.31 -19.29 -14.33
CA GLY A 129 8.05 -20.43 -13.79
C GLY A 129 7.54 -20.98 -12.44
N ALA A 130 6.43 -20.42 -11.90
CA ALA A 130 5.95 -20.85 -10.59
C ALA A 130 5.29 -22.23 -10.64
N SER A 131 5.47 -23.03 -9.57
CA SER A 131 4.83 -24.33 -9.43
C SER A 131 3.30 -24.21 -9.44
N ARG A 132 2.61 -25.29 -9.85
CA ARG A 132 1.13 -25.35 -9.87
C ARG A 132 0.52 -24.95 -8.53
N ARG A 133 1.12 -25.37 -7.41
CA ARG A 133 0.67 -25.02 -6.05
C ARG A 133 0.72 -23.52 -5.79
N LYS A 134 1.81 -22.85 -6.21
CA LYS A 134 1.94 -21.40 -6.06
C LYS A 134 0.91 -20.63 -6.91
N LYS A 135 0.67 -21.08 -8.13
CA LYS A 135 -0.36 -20.51 -9.02
C LYS A 135 -1.77 -20.69 -8.45
N ALA A 136 -2.08 -21.87 -7.90
CA ALA A 136 -3.38 -22.14 -7.26
C ALA A 136 -3.60 -21.25 -6.03
N LEU A 137 -2.60 -21.08 -5.18
CA LEU A 137 -2.68 -20.18 -4.02
C LEU A 137 -2.87 -18.72 -4.44
N LEU A 138 -2.22 -18.28 -5.51
CA LEU A 138 -2.40 -16.94 -6.06
C LEU A 138 -3.82 -16.71 -6.59
N LEU A 139 -4.35 -17.66 -7.35
CA LEU A 139 -5.73 -17.59 -7.87
C LEU A 139 -6.75 -17.64 -6.73
N LEU A 140 -6.51 -18.45 -5.70
CA LEU A 140 -7.34 -18.47 -4.50
C LEU A 140 -7.33 -17.10 -3.80
N ALA A 141 -6.16 -16.49 -3.61
CA ALA A 141 -6.05 -15.16 -3.01
C ALA A 141 -6.77 -14.09 -3.84
N LEU A 142 -6.64 -14.14 -5.18
CA LEU A 142 -7.36 -13.25 -6.10
C LEU A 142 -8.88 -13.42 -6.04
N GLY A 143 -9.36 -14.64 -5.82
CA GLY A 143 -10.79 -14.92 -5.68
C GLY A 143 -11.36 -14.54 -4.31
N LEU A 144 -10.62 -14.83 -3.23
CA LEU A 144 -11.05 -14.52 -1.86
C LEU A 144 -11.15 -13.01 -1.61
N TYR A 145 -10.32 -12.21 -2.26
CA TYR A 145 -10.29 -10.78 -2.03
C TYR A 145 -11.59 -10.07 -2.46
N PRO A 146 -12.05 -10.16 -3.73
CA PRO A 146 -13.32 -9.56 -4.13
C PRO A 146 -14.52 -10.18 -3.39
N SER A 147 -14.45 -11.47 -3.04
CA SER A 147 -15.50 -12.12 -2.25
C SER A 147 -15.62 -11.51 -0.85
N SER A 148 -14.50 -11.18 -0.20
CA SER A 148 -14.51 -10.51 1.11
C SER A 148 -15.10 -9.10 1.04
N ILE A 149 -14.80 -8.34 -0.02
CA ILE A 149 -15.39 -7.02 -0.25
C ILE A 149 -16.90 -7.13 -0.44
N ALA A 150 -17.36 -8.10 -1.25
CA ALA A 150 -18.77 -8.33 -1.48
C ALA A 150 -19.51 -8.71 -0.18
N LEU A 151 -18.93 -9.58 0.65
CA LEU A 151 -19.50 -9.95 1.94
C LEU A 151 -19.61 -8.77 2.90
N ILE A 152 -18.58 -7.90 2.95
CA ILE A 152 -18.62 -6.67 3.75
C ILE A 152 -19.73 -5.75 3.24
N ALA A 153 -19.86 -5.56 1.93
CA ALA A 153 -20.91 -4.73 1.36
C ALA A 153 -22.32 -5.27 1.68
N LEU A 154 -22.52 -6.59 1.58
CA LEU A 154 -23.78 -7.24 1.90
C LEU A 154 -24.13 -7.21 3.40
N SER A 155 -23.14 -7.24 4.29
CA SER A 155 -23.38 -7.18 5.73
C SER A 155 -23.82 -5.80 6.21
N MET A 156 -23.78 -4.79 5.35
CA MET A 156 -24.10 -3.39 5.65
C MET A 156 -25.40 -2.91 4.98
N SER A 157 -26.01 -3.74 4.13
CA SER A 157 -27.33 -3.53 3.55
C SER A 157 -28.43 -3.99 4.50
#